data_0a9d5a173d98d1457c39c1e8211e2898
#
_entry.id   0a9d5a173d98d1457c39c1e8211e2898
#
_cell.length_a   1.000
_cell.length_b   1.000
_cell.length_c   1.000
_cell.angle_alpha   90.00
_cell.angle_beta   90.00
_cell.angle_gamma   90.00
#
_symmetry.space_group_name_H-M   'P 1'
#
loop_
_entity.id
_entity.type
_entity.pdbx_description
1 polymer ?
#
loop_
_entity_poly.entity_id
_entity_poly.type
_entity_poly.pdbx_seq_one_letter_code
_entity_poly.pdbx_strand_id
1 'polypeptide(L)'
;MQFVIISGMSGAGKSRAASDLEDLGFYCVDNMPAEMIPQFAQLCLATKGRYEKVALVTDIRASMTFDALFQALQKLDDMHLQYSIYYIEASTAVIIKIGRAHV
;
A
#
# COMPACT_ATOMS: atom_id res chain seq x y z
N MET A 1 0.15 9.89 -10.04
CA MET A 1 0.95 9.08 -9.11
C MET A 1 0.31 7.72 -8.94
N GLN A 2 1.11 6.68 -8.98
CA GLN A 2 0.65 5.33 -8.70
C GLN A 2 1.04 4.96 -7.27
N PHE A 3 0.05 4.59 -6.49
CA PHE A 3 0.24 4.30 -5.07
C PHE A 3 -0.28 2.89 -4.81
N VAL A 4 0.62 1.98 -4.45
CA VAL A 4 0.29 0.58 -4.27
C VAL A 4 0.56 0.18 -2.83
N ILE A 5 -0.37 -0.54 -2.24
CA ILE A 5 -0.21 -1.08 -0.90
C ILE A 5 -0.19 -2.59 -1.01
N ILE A 6 0.91 -3.19 -0.58
CA ILE A 6 1.05 -4.63 -0.57
C ILE A 6 0.84 -5.09 0.86
N SER A 7 -0.17 -5.89 1.07
CA SER A 7 -0.56 -6.35 2.39
C SER A 7 -0.66 -7.86 2.40
N GLY A 8 -0.66 -8.43 3.57
CA GLY A 8 -0.78 -9.87 3.71
C GLY A 8 -0.10 -10.34 4.97
N MET A 9 -0.23 -11.64 5.22
CA MET A 9 0.39 -12.22 6.39
C MET A 9 1.89 -12.41 6.16
N SER A 10 2.64 -12.39 7.27
CA SER A 10 4.08 -12.59 7.21
C SER A 10 4.39 -13.91 6.51
N GLY A 11 5.37 -13.89 5.61
CA GLY A 11 5.79 -15.09 4.92
C GLY A 11 4.97 -15.45 3.69
N ALA A 12 4.04 -14.59 3.29
CA ALA A 12 3.14 -14.89 2.17
C ALA A 12 3.66 -14.40 0.82
N GLY A 13 4.93 -14.01 0.73
CA GLY A 13 5.51 -13.62 -0.54
C GLY A 13 5.47 -12.12 -0.83
N LYS A 14 5.26 -11.31 0.20
CA LYS A 14 5.21 -9.86 0.01
C LYS A 14 6.53 -9.30 -0.52
N SER A 15 7.63 -9.87 -0.07
CA SER A 15 8.95 -9.40 -0.51
C SER A 15 9.14 -9.59 -2.02
N ARG A 16 8.64 -10.68 -2.55
CA ARG A 16 8.75 -10.94 -3.98
C ARG A 16 7.90 -9.93 -4.77
N ALA A 17 6.69 -9.67 -4.29
CA ALA A 17 5.84 -8.69 -4.95
C ALA A 17 6.49 -7.31 -4.94
N ALA A 18 7.10 -6.93 -3.82
CA ALA A 18 7.79 -5.65 -3.73
C ALA A 18 8.98 -5.60 -4.69
N SER A 19 9.74 -6.70 -4.78
CA SER A 19 10.88 -6.76 -5.68
C SER A 19 10.43 -6.61 -7.14
N ASP A 20 9.34 -7.25 -7.51
CA ASP A 20 8.81 -7.13 -8.86
C ASP A 20 8.42 -5.68 -9.18
N LEU A 21 7.83 -4.99 -8.22
CA LEU A 21 7.46 -3.59 -8.41
C LEU A 21 8.68 -2.69 -8.49
N GLU A 22 9.72 -2.99 -7.71
CA GLU A 22 10.97 -2.24 -7.82
C GLU A 22 11.54 -2.33 -9.22
N ASP A 23 11.47 -3.51 -9.82
CA ASP A 23 11.94 -3.69 -11.19
C ASP A 23 11.15 -2.87 -12.18
N LEU A 24 9.92 -2.52 -11.85
CA LEU A 24 9.08 -1.68 -12.68
C LEU A 24 9.23 -0.20 -12.37
N GLY A 25 10.17 0.16 -11.50
CA GLY A 25 10.45 1.55 -11.20
C GLY A 25 9.72 2.10 -10.00
N PHE A 26 9.09 1.25 -9.19
CA PHE A 26 8.41 1.71 -7.98
C PHE A 26 9.41 1.96 -6.87
N TYR A 27 9.14 3.01 -6.10
CA TYR A 27 9.86 3.26 -4.86
C TYR A 27 9.16 2.44 -3.78
N CYS A 28 9.85 1.43 -3.26
CA CYS A 28 9.24 0.50 -2.33
C CYS A 28 9.71 0.77 -0.90
N VAL A 29 8.76 0.85 0.00
CA VAL A 29 9.03 0.99 1.43
C VAL A 29 8.50 -0.27 2.12
N ASP A 30 9.42 -1.00 2.72
CA ASP A 30 9.08 -2.23 3.42
C ASP A 30 8.73 -1.93 4.87
N ASN A 31 7.94 -2.80 5.48
CA ASN A 31 7.64 -2.73 6.90
C ASN A 31 6.96 -1.43 7.33
N MET A 32 6.09 -0.92 6.48
CA MET A 32 5.38 0.33 6.78
C MET A 32 4.26 0.05 7.77
N PRO A 33 4.26 0.70 8.94
CA PRO A 33 3.10 0.59 9.83
C PRO A 33 1.88 1.19 9.16
N ALA A 34 0.74 0.51 9.30
CA ALA A 34 -0.48 0.97 8.64
C ALA A 34 -0.84 2.40 9.04
N GLU A 35 -0.60 2.74 10.30
CA GLU A 35 -0.92 4.07 10.81
C GLU A 35 -0.14 5.18 10.12
N MET A 36 1.01 4.85 9.55
CA MET A 36 1.88 5.84 8.91
C MET A 36 1.56 6.03 7.43
N ILE A 37 0.72 5.18 6.86
CA ILE A 37 0.44 5.24 5.44
C ILE A 37 -0.10 6.61 4.99
N PRO A 38 -1.09 7.19 5.68
CA PRO A 38 -1.60 8.49 5.24
C PRO A 38 -0.56 9.59 5.31
N GLN A 39 0.28 9.58 6.33
CA GLN A 39 1.33 10.59 6.46
C GLN A 39 2.34 10.48 5.33
N PHE A 40 2.71 9.25 4.99
CA PHE A 40 3.64 9.04 3.90
C PHE A 40 3.02 9.46 2.57
N ALA A 41 1.73 9.18 2.39
CA ALA A 41 1.03 9.60 1.18
C ALA A 41 1.02 11.12 1.05
N GLN A 42 0.79 11.82 2.15
CA GLN A 42 0.84 13.28 2.12
C GLN A 42 2.21 13.79 1.72
N LEU A 43 3.25 13.15 2.24
CA LEU A 43 4.61 13.51 1.87
C LEU A 43 4.84 13.33 0.37
N CYS A 44 4.39 12.22 -0.18
CA CYS A 44 4.54 11.95 -1.61
C CYS A 44 3.82 12.98 -2.45
N LEU A 45 2.62 13.37 -2.04
CA LEU A 45 1.86 14.37 -2.77
C LEU A 45 2.53 15.75 -2.70
N ALA A 46 3.15 16.06 -1.56
CA ALA A 46 3.78 17.35 -1.38
C ALA A 46 5.06 17.52 -2.19
N THR A 47 5.71 16.42 -2.57
CA THR A 47 7.00 16.49 -3.24
C THR A 47 6.89 16.52 -4.77
N LYS A 48 5.73 16.65 -5.29
CA LYS A 48 5.41 16.82 -6.73
C LYS A 48 6.40 16.18 -7.68
N GLY A 49 6.02 15.07 -8.27
CA GLY A 49 6.82 14.42 -9.31
C GLY A 49 8.02 13.66 -8.81
N ARG A 50 8.36 13.77 -7.54
CA ARG A 50 9.50 13.04 -6.99
C ARG A 50 9.17 11.57 -6.77
N TYR A 51 7.94 11.29 -6.35
CA TYR A 51 7.49 9.93 -6.11
C TYR A 51 6.29 9.65 -6.99
N GLU A 52 6.58 9.19 -8.20
CA GLU A 52 5.52 8.91 -9.17
C GLU A 52 4.90 7.53 -8.98
N LYS A 53 5.73 6.58 -8.57
CA LYS A 53 5.31 5.21 -8.34
C LYS A 53 5.80 4.77 -6.97
N VAL A 54 4.87 4.50 -6.07
CA VAL A 54 5.19 4.17 -4.70
C VAL A 54 4.49 2.87 -4.32
N ALA A 55 5.23 1.98 -3.68
CA ALA A 55 4.69 0.73 -3.15
C ALA A 55 5.05 0.63 -1.68
N LEU A 56 4.04 0.43 -0.85
CA LEU A 56 4.22 0.28 0.59
C LEU A 56 3.88 -1.15 0.98
N VAL A 57 4.76 -1.77 1.75
CA VAL A 57 4.53 -3.13 2.22
C VAL A 57 4.17 -3.07 3.70
N THR A 58 3.03 -3.63 4.05
CA THR A 58 2.57 -3.65 5.43
C THR A 58 2.11 -5.06 5.79
N ASP A 59 2.47 -5.51 6.99
CA ASP A 59 2.08 -6.83 7.49
C ASP A 59 0.76 -6.73 8.24
N ILE A 60 -0.07 -7.75 8.05
CA ILE A 60 -1.28 -7.92 8.85
C ILE A 60 -1.05 -9.11 9.76
N ARG A 61 -0.96 -8.86 11.07
CA ARG A 61 -0.68 -9.90 12.04
C ARG A 61 -1.80 -10.15 13.02
N ALA A 62 -2.71 -9.18 13.15
CA ALA A 62 -3.80 -9.26 14.10
C ALA A 62 -4.93 -8.38 13.65
N SER A 63 -6.10 -8.54 14.29
CA SER A 63 -7.26 -7.74 13.94
C SER A 63 -7.00 -6.25 14.13
N MET A 64 -6.19 -5.88 15.12
CA MET A 64 -5.86 -4.47 15.34
C MET A 64 -5.13 -3.88 14.13
N THR A 65 -4.24 -4.65 13.53
CA THR A 65 -3.53 -4.19 12.34
C THR A 65 -4.49 -4.03 11.17
N PHE A 66 -5.48 -4.91 11.09
CA PHE A 66 -6.50 -4.80 10.05
C PHE A 66 -7.29 -3.52 10.20
N ASP A 67 -7.70 -3.22 11.44
CA ASP A 67 -8.45 -2.00 11.71
C ASP A 67 -7.64 -0.76 11.38
N ALA A 68 -6.36 -0.77 11.74
CA ALA A 68 -5.47 0.33 11.43
C ALA A 68 -5.34 0.53 9.91
N LEU A 69 -5.28 -0.57 9.17
CA LEU A 69 -5.19 -0.50 7.73
C LEU A 69 -6.46 0.12 7.14
N PHE A 70 -7.63 -0.33 7.59
CA PHE A 70 -8.88 0.23 7.09
C PHE A 70 -9.00 1.71 7.40
N GLN A 71 -8.57 2.13 8.59
CA GLN A 71 -8.58 3.55 8.93
C GLN A 71 -7.63 4.35 8.04
N ALA A 72 -6.47 3.78 7.74
CA ALA A 72 -5.52 4.43 6.85
C ALA A 72 -6.12 4.59 5.45
N LEU A 73 -6.78 3.54 4.95
CA LEU A 73 -7.40 3.61 3.64
C LEU A 73 -8.50 4.65 3.59
N GLN A 74 -9.27 4.78 4.68
CA GLN A 74 -10.31 5.78 4.76
C GLN A 74 -9.70 7.19 4.63
N LYS A 75 -8.55 7.42 5.26
CA LYS A 75 -7.89 8.70 5.16
C LYS A 75 -7.37 8.95 3.75
N LEU A 76 -6.90 7.92 3.07
CA LEU A 76 -6.51 8.07 1.67
C LEU A 76 -7.70 8.44 0.80
N ASP A 77 -8.86 7.83 1.06
CA ASP A 77 -10.08 8.20 0.36
C ASP A 77 -10.43 9.66 0.60
N ASP A 78 -10.29 10.13 1.84
CA ASP A 78 -10.56 11.51 2.18
C ASP A 78 -9.61 12.48 1.46
N MET A 79 -8.41 12.03 1.17
CA MET A 79 -7.42 12.82 0.44
C MET A 79 -7.65 12.75 -1.08
N HIS A 80 -8.62 11.99 -1.52
CA HIS A 80 -8.89 11.76 -2.95
C HIS A 80 -7.71 11.14 -3.68
N LEU A 81 -6.93 10.34 -2.97
CA LEU A 81 -5.79 9.64 -3.54
C LEU A 81 -6.23 8.30 -4.09
N GLN A 82 -5.88 8.02 -5.32
CA GLN A 82 -6.15 6.71 -5.91
C GLN A 82 -5.03 5.75 -5.54
N TYR A 83 -5.40 4.54 -5.17
CA TYR A 83 -4.45 3.53 -4.73
C TYR A 83 -4.93 2.16 -5.14
N SER A 84 -4.03 1.20 -5.14
CA SER A 84 -4.34 -0.21 -5.36
C SER A 84 -3.86 -1.00 -4.15
N ILE A 85 -4.64 -1.99 -3.74
CA ILE A 85 -4.25 -2.87 -2.65
C ILE A 85 -4.08 -4.28 -3.19
N TYR A 86 -2.90 -4.82 -3.00
CA TYR A 86 -2.58 -6.20 -3.35
C TYR A 86 -2.48 -6.98 -2.05
N TYR A 87 -3.42 -7.88 -1.83
CA TYR A 87 -3.38 -8.75 -0.66
C TYR A 87 -2.77 -10.07 -1.09
N ILE A 88 -1.67 -10.44 -0.46
CA ILE A 88 -0.94 -11.65 -0.80
C ILE A 88 -1.35 -12.74 0.18
N GLU A 89 -1.89 -13.82 -0.38
CA GLU A 89 -2.30 -14.97 0.40
C GLU A 89 -1.52 -16.16 -0.13
N ALA A 90 -0.63 -16.72 0.69
CA ALA A 90 0.32 -17.73 0.25
C ALA A 90 1.15 -17.16 -0.91
N SER A 91 1.16 -17.77 -2.08
CA SER A 91 1.94 -17.27 -3.20
C SER A 91 1.06 -16.57 -4.25
N THR A 92 -0.19 -16.32 -3.91
CA THR A 92 -1.13 -15.71 -4.85
C THR A 92 -1.46 -14.28 -4.42
N ALA A 93 -1.32 -13.36 -5.35
CA ALA A 93 -1.69 -11.97 -5.11
C ALA A 93 -3.11 -11.73 -5.60
N VAL A 94 -3.92 -11.12 -4.76
CA VAL A 94 -5.31 -10.79 -5.10
C VAL A 94 -5.49 -9.29 -4.93
N ILE A 95 -6.05 -8.65 -5.94
CA ILE A 95 -6.37 -7.23 -5.86
C ILE A 95 -7.68 -7.09 -5.12
N ILE A 96 -7.64 -6.50 -3.93
CA ILE A 96 -8.83 -6.35 -3.11
C ILE A 96 -9.56 -5.06 -3.45
N LYS A 97 -8.82 -3.99 -3.69
CA LYS A 97 -9.40 -2.70 -3.95
C LYS A 97 -8.50 -1.89 -4.85
N ILE A 98 -9.07 -1.25 -5.84
CA ILE A 98 -8.31 -0.40 -6.75
C ILE A 98 -8.80 1.03 -6.57
N GLY A 99 -7.94 1.84 -6.00
CA GLY A 99 -8.19 3.23 -5.84
C GLY A 99 -9.39 3.51 -4.98
N ARG A 100 -9.76 4.75 -4.96
CA ARG A 100 -10.95 5.21 -4.32
C ARG A 100 -12.14 4.69 -5.14
N ALA A 101 -12.92 3.91 -4.51
CA ALA A 101 -14.04 3.30 -5.20
C ALA A 101 -14.85 4.37 -5.87
N HIS A 102 -15.05 4.34 -6.92
CA HIS A 102 -15.62 5.31 -7.44
C HIS A 102 -16.77 5.14 -7.59
N VAL A 103 -16.97 5.32 -7.23
CA VAL A 103 -17.84 5.71 -7.18
C VAL A 103 -18.65 5.51 -7.52
#